data_a25de39b90e847d9713cfdc585af8b10
#
_entry.id   a25de39b90e847d9713cfdc585af8b10
#
_cell.length_a   1.000
_cell.length_b   1.000
_cell.length_c   1.000
_cell.angle_alpha   90.00
_cell.angle_beta   90.00
_cell.angle_gamma   90.00
#
_symmetry.space_group_name_H-M   'P 1'
#
loop_
_entity.id
_entity.type
_entity.pdbx_description
1 polymer ?
#
loop_
_entity_poly.entity_id
_entity_poly.type
_entity_poly.pdbx_seq_one_letter_code
_entity_poly.pdbx_strand_id
1 'polypeptide(L)'
;NAVARLSAGRIEAFAAVAEHLRGAGLSAPEIVALDAPGGLAVIEDFGDDLFARVIENGEPQVPLYLAAVDAIARLHMSGLLPEVMPGPGGGWPLLTYDAVALQGGADLFVQWMPKLFPELDFGPAALEAWHEAWAPVTAMGEQKAWVMAHRDYHAENLIWLPDRTHHRRVGLIDFQDAVLAHPVWDLHSLLQDARRDVPPELEAVALDHYFDVMMVDREVYRRDYAALAALNEARILGVFARLVARDGKPRYRAFMPRMWAHLNANLRKPGLETVAAWFDRHVPAGVRG
;
A
#
# COMPACT_ATOMS: atom_id res chain seq x y z
N ASN A 1 4.14 1.85 19.28
CA ASN A 1 4.34 2.44 17.96
C ASN A 1 3.03 2.37 17.19
N ALA A 2 2.54 3.51 16.69
CA ALA A 2 1.23 3.64 16.04
C ALA A 2 1.10 2.73 14.79
N VAL A 3 2.18 2.54 14.03
CA VAL A 3 2.19 1.65 12.84
C VAL A 3 2.22 0.18 13.26
N ALA A 4 2.96 -0.17 14.31
CA ALA A 4 3.10 -1.55 14.76
C ALA A 4 1.78 -2.14 15.29
N ARG A 5 0.88 -1.31 15.85
CA ARG A 5 -0.44 -1.77 16.32
C ARG A 5 -1.34 -2.29 15.18
N LEU A 6 -1.06 -1.89 13.95
CA LEU A 6 -1.80 -2.30 12.75
C LEU A 6 -1.26 -3.60 12.13
N SER A 7 -0.18 -4.16 12.67
CA SER A 7 0.37 -5.43 12.17
C SER A 7 -0.28 -6.60 12.87
N ALA A 8 -0.70 -7.59 12.09
CA ALA A 8 -1.26 -8.83 12.60
C ALA A 8 -0.16 -9.66 13.28
N GLY A 9 -0.39 -10.01 14.54
CA GLY A 9 0.51 -10.89 15.30
C GLY A 9 -0.04 -12.30 15.50
N ARG A 10 -1.21 -12.62 14.89
CA ARG A 10 -1.94 -13.86 15.14
C ARG A 10 -2.57 -14.39 13.86
N ILE A 11 -2.67 -15.73 13.75
CA ILE A 11 -3.21 -16.43 12.59
C ILE A 11 -4.70 -16.13 12.36
N GLU A 12 -5.43 -15.72 13.41
CA GLU A 12 -6.84 -15.35 13.30
C GLU A 12 -7.07 -14.13 12.40
N ALA A 13 -6.10 -13.21 12.30
CA ALA A 13 -6.15 -12.12 11.34
C ALA A 13 -6.18 -12.64 9.90
N PHE A 14 -5.24 -13.53 9.56
CA PHE A 14 -5.21 -14.19 8.27
C PHE A 14 -6.54 -14.90 7.98
N ALA A 15 -7.04 -15.67 8.95
CA ALA A 15 -8.25 -16.46 8.78
C ALA A 15 -9.49 -15.57 8.56
N ALA A 16 -9.66 -14.51 9.35
CA ALA A 16 -10.81 -13.60 9.23
C ALA A 16 -10.76 -12.77 7.93
N VAL A 17 -9.57 -12.28 7.53
CA VAL A 17 -9.42 -11.54 6.27
C VAL A 17 -9.64 -12.46 5.06
N ALA A 18 -9.08 -13.69 5.06
CA ALA A 18 -9.29 -14.67 4.00
C ALA A 18 -10.78 -14.96 3.78
N GLU A 19 -11.51 -15.20 4.88
CA GLU A 19 -12.96 -15.46 4.83
C GLU A 19 -13.73 -14.27 4.27
N HIS A 20 -13.39 -13.05 4.71
CA HIS A 20 -14.01 -11.83 4.18
C HIS A 20 -13.76 -11.65 2.68
N LEU A 21 -12.51 -11.81 2.22
CA LEU A 21 -12.15 -11.70 0.81
C LEU A 21 -12.89 -12.74 -0.04
N ARG A 22 -12.97 -13.98 0.42
CA ARG A 22 -13.72 -15.05 -0.25
C ARG A 22 -15.21 -14.76 -0.30
N GLY A 23 -15.78 -14.25 0.81
CA GLY A 23 -17.18 -13.80 0.89
C GLY A 23 -17.49 -12.64 -0.08
N ALA A 24 -16.53 -11.76 -0.34
CA ALA A 24 -16.63 -10.71 -1.36
C ALA A 24 -16.50 -11.25 -2.80
N GLY A 25 -16.21 -12.55 -2.98
CA GLY A 25 -16.07 -13.21 -4.28
C GLY A 25 -14.66 -13.11 -4.88
N LEU A 26 -13.67 -12.73 -4.06
CA LEU A 26 -12.26 -12.66 -4.45
C LEU A 26 -11.56 -14.01 -4.25
N SER A 27 -10.38 -14.16 -4.84
CA SER A 27 -9.53 -15.34 -4.68
C SER A 27 -8.53 -15.10 -3.56
N ALA A 28 -8.93 -15.40 -2.33
CA ALA A 28 -8.03 -15.65 -1.20
C ALA A 28 -7.95 -17.16 -0.96
N PRO A 29 -6.82 -17.71 -0.46
CA PRO A 29 -6.67 -19.14 -0.23
C PRO A 29 -7.74 -19.70 0.70
N GLU A 30 -8.30 -20.86 0.33
CA GLU A 30 -9.19 -21.58 1.22
C GLU A 30 -8.42 -22.12 2.43
N ILE A 31 -9.02 -21.98 3.61
CA ILE A 31 -8.45 -22.55 4.83
C ILE A 31 -8.98 -23.96 4.99
N VAL A 32 -8.15 -24.96 4.68
CA VAL A 32 -8.49 -26.37 4.75
C VAL A 32 -8.51 -26.85 6.21
N ALA A 33 -7.57 -26.37 7.01
CA ALA A 33 -7.49 -26.66 8.45
C ALA A 33 -6.82 -25.49 9.19
N LEU A 34 -7.23 -25.27 10.43
CA LEU A 34 -6.70 -24.21 11.29
C LEU A 34 -6.47 -24.73 12.71
N ASP A 35 -5.25 -24.56 13.21
CA ASP A 35 -4.90 -24.65 14.62
C ASP A 35 -4.57 -23.23 15.12
N ALA A 36 -5.59 -22.48 15.54
CA ALA A 36 -5.40 -21.10 15.98
C ALA A 36 -4.51 -20.98 17.24
N PRO A 37 -4.64 -21.85 18.28
CA PRO A 37 -3.71 -21.85 19.40
C PRO A 37 -2.25 -22.12 19.02
N GLY A 38 -2.02 -23.02 18.05
CA GLY A 38 -0.69 -23.35 17.54
C GLY A 38 -0.16 -22.35 16.50
N GLY A 39 -1.00 -21.43 15.99
CA GLY A 39 -0.64 -20.48 14.95
C GLY A 39 -0.38 -21.10 13.59
N LEU A 40 -1.04 -22.22 13.27
CA LEU A 40 -0.82 -23.00 12.06
C LEU A 40 -2.10 -23.07 11.21
N ALA A 41 -1.93 -22.99 9.88
CA ALA A 41 -3.01 -23.25 8.93
C ALA A 41 -2.53 -24.09 7.76
N VAL A 42 -3.41 -24.93 7.24
CA VAL A 42 -3.28 -25.58 5.93
C VAL A 42 -4.20 -24.81 4.99
N ILE A 43 -3.65 -24.30 3.92
CA ILE A 43 -4.37 -23.42 2.98
C ILE A 43 -4.27 -23.96 1.55
N GLU A 44 -5.19 -23.51 0.70
CA GLU A 44 -5.14 -23.75 -0.75
C GLU A 44 -3.81 -23.23 -1.32
N ASP A 45 -3.20 -24.01 -2.20
CA ASP A 45 -2.01 -23.63 -2.95
C ASP A 45 -2.42 -22.98 -4.27
N PHE A 46 -2.07 -21.70 -4.45
CA PHE A 46 -2.31 -20.96 -5.70
C PHE A 46 -1.20 -21.14 -6.73
N GLY A 47 -0.16 -21.91 -6.42
CA GLY A 47 1.03 -22.07 -7.25
C GLY A 47 1.97 -20.85 -7.15
N ASP A 48 2.85 -20.73 -8.15
CA ASP A 48 3.99 -19.80 -8.11
C ASP A 48 3.92 -18.66 -9.14
N ASP A 49 2.81 -18.51 -9.84
CA ASP A 49 2.63 -17.50 -10.90
C ASP A 49 2.35 -16.10 -10.35
N LEU A 50 3.29 -15.60 -9.54
CA LEU A 50 3.25 -14.22 -9.08
C LEU A 50 3.18 -13.25 -10.27
N PHE A 51 2.39 -12.19 -10.17
CA PHE A 51 2.33 -11.14 -11.21
C PHE A 51 3.72 -10.65 -11.57
N ALA A 52 4.58 -10.45 -10.58
CA ALA A 52 5.98 -10.12 -10.77
C ALA A 52 6.67 -11.05 -11.76
N ARG A 53 6.53 -12.35 -11.54
CA ARG A 53 7.20 -13.41 -12.34
C ARG A 53 6.59 -13.55 -13.72
N VAL A 54 5.26 -13.54 -13.85
CA VAL A 54 4.63 -13.71 -15.16
C VAL A 54 4.88 -12.51 -16.07
N ILE A 55 4.99 -11.29 -15.50
CA ILE A 55 5.39 -10.08 -16.24
C ILE A 55 6.85 -10.19 -16.72
N GLU A 56 7.76 -10.64 -15.88
CA GLU A 56 9.17 -10.87 -16.24
C GLU A 56 9.31 -11.94 -17.33
N ASN A 57 8.40 -12.90 -17.37
CA ASN A 57 8.32 -13.94 -18.39
C ASN A 57 7.64 -13.48 -19.71
N GLY A 58 7.22 -12.22 -19.79
CA GLY A 58 6.71 -11.61 -21.00
C GLY A 58 5.18 -11.52 -21.12
N GLU A 59 4.43 -11.85 -20.06
CA GLU A 59 2.98 -11.62 -20.08
C GLU A 59 2.68 -10.12 -20.16
N PRO A 60 1.69 -9.72 -20.98
CA PRO A 60 1.30 -8.32 -21.10
C PRO A 60 0.83 -7.72 -19.77
N GLN A 61 1.40 -6.58 -19.40
CA GLN A 61 1.09 -5.92 -18.11
C GLN A 61 -0.37 -5.42 -18.06
N VAL A 62 -0.90 -4.84 -19.14
CA VAL A 62 -2.21 -4.18 -19.14
C VAL A 62 -3.33 -5.10 -18.67
N PRO A 63 -3.54 -6.31 -19.20
CA PRO A 63 -4.59 -7.21 -18.71
C PRO A 63 -4.42 -7.62 -17.24
N LEU A 64 -3.18 -7.80 -16.79
CA LEU A 64 -2.88 -8.17 -15.39
C LEU A 64 -3.25 -7.04 -14.42
N TYR A 65 -2.80 -5.81 -14.73
CA TYR A 65 -3.08 -4.65 -13.89
C TYR A 65 -4.56 -4.28 -13.88
N LEU A 66 -5.25 -4.38 -15.01
CA LEU A 66 -6.71 -4.17 -15.05
C LEU A 66 -7.46 -5.23 -14.24
N ALA A 67 -7.06 -6.49 -14.30
CA ALA A 67 -7.64 -7.54 -13.46
C ALA A 67 -7.39 -7.27 -11.96
N ALA A 68 -6.19 -6.78 -11.60
CA ALA A 68 -5.88 -6.37 -10.23
C ALA A 68 -6.75 -5.19 -9.78
N VAL A 69 -6.96 -4.20 -10.64
CA VAL A 69 -7.85 -3.06 -10.35
C VAL A 69 -9.31 -3.53 -10.21
N ASP A 70 -9.79 -4.45 -11.04
CA ASP A 70 -11.12 -5.05 -10.89
C ASP A 70 -11.27 -5.78 -9.54
N ALA A 71 -10.23 -6.46 -9.07
CA ALA A 71 -10.24 -7.11 -7.77
C ALA A 71 -10.33 -6.10 -6.62
N ILE A 72 -9.56 -4.99 -6.67
CA ILE A 72 -9.69 -3.88 -5.71
C ILE A 72 -11.11 -3.28 -5.75
N ALA A 73 -11.61 -2.95 -6.93
CA ALA A 73 -12.93 -2.36 -7.07
C ALA A 73 -14.02 -3.32 -6.52
N ARG A 74 -13.90 -4.62 -6.79
CA ARG A 74 -14.80 -5.64 -6.23
C ARG A 74 -14.76 -5.67 -4.71
N LEU A 75 -13.57 -5.58 -4.11
CA LEU A 75 -13.41 -5.50 -2.65
C LEU A 75 -14.11 -4.26 -2.09
N HIS A 76 -13.88 -3.10 -2.69
CA HIS A 76 -14.46 -1.84 -2.24
C HIS A 76 -15.98 -1.77 -2.40
N MET A 77 -16.56 -2.52 -3.33
CA MET A 77 -18.01 -2.66 -3.53
C MET A 77 -18.64 -3.77 -2.67
N SER A 78 -17.89 -4.49 -1.84
CA SER A 78 -18.42 -5.65 -1.08
C SER A 78 -19.39 -5.29 0.05
N GLY A 79 -19.65 -4.00 0.27
CA GLY A 79 -20.62 -3.51 1.25
C GLY A 79 -19.98 -3.04 2.55
N LEU A 80 -20.84 -2.88 3.57
CA LEU A 80 -20.40 -2.41 4.88
C LEU A 80 -19.44 -3.42 5.54
N LEU A 81 -18.33 -2.90 6.01
CA LEU A 81 -17.34 -3.68 6.73
C LEU A 81 -17.71 -3.78 8.21
N PRO A 82 -17.70 -4.97 8.81
CA PRO A 82 -17.93 -5.13 10.24
C PRO A 82 -16.72 -4.59 11.03
N GLU A 83 -16.96 -4.04 12.22
CA GLU A 83 -15.88 -3.65 13.14
C GLU A 83 -14.99 -4.84 13.53
N VAL A 84 -15.62 -6.01 13.63
CA VAL A 84 -14.95 -7.29 13.90
C VAL A 84 -15.32 -8.25 12.78
N MET A 85 -14.36 -8.59 11.94
CA MET A 85 -14.53 -9.57 10.88
C MET A 85 -14.68 -10.97 11.50
N PRO A 86 -15.75 -11.71 11.17
CA PRO A 86 -15.87 -13.09 11.60
C PRO A 86 -14.84 -13.97 10.88
N GLY A 87 -14.36 -15.00 11.56
CA GLY A 87 -13.46 -15.97 10.96
C GLY A 87 -13.31 -17.23 11.81
N PRO A 88 -12.81 -18.31 11.22
CA PRO A 88 -12.48 -19.53 11.95
C PRO A 88 -11.38 -19.21 12.99
N GLY A 89 -11.56 -19.68 14.21
CA GLY A 89 -10.66 -19.39 15.32
C GLY A 89 -10.98 -18.12 16.12
N GLY A 90 -12.00 -17.36 15.70
CA GLY A 90 -12.47 -16.14 16.38
C GLY A 90 -12.54 -14.92 15.46
N GLY A 91 -13.14 -13.83 15.93
CA GLY A 91 -13.20 -12.58 15.17
C GLY A 91 -11.87 -11.80 15.21
N TRP A 92 -11.64 -10.98 14.17
CA TRP A 92 -10.51 -10.08 14.11
C TRP A 92 -10.97 -8.63 13.90
N PRO A 93 -10.52 -7.65 14.72
CA PRO A 93 -10.91 -6.26 14.54
C PRO A 93 -10.26 -5.68 13.27
N LEU A 94 -11.06 -5.00 12.43
CA LEU A 94 -10.55 -4.25 11.30
C LEU A 94 -10.19 -2.84 11.77
N LEU A 95 -8.90 -2.61 11.97
CA LEU A 95 -8.38 -1.34 12.48
C LEU A 95 -8.32 -0.29 11.37
N THR A 96 -8.50 0.98 11.73
CA THR A 96 -8.38 2.09 10.79
C THR A 96 -6.92 2.51 10.62
N TYR A 97 -6.52 2.77 9.39
CA TYR A 97 -5.27 3.45 9.07
C TYR A 97 -5.46 4.95 9.31
N ASP A 98 -5.52 5.32 10.59
CA ASP A 98 -5.82 6.67 11.06
C ASP A 98 -4.67 7.66 10.85
N ALA A 99 -4.93 8.95 11.10
CA ALA A 99 -3.95 10.02 10.92
C ALA A 99 -2.66 9.79 11.73
N VAL A 100 -2.77 9.20 12.93
CA VAL A 100 -1.61 8.90 13.79
C VAL A 100 -0.73 7.82 13.16
N ALA A 101 -1.32 6.78 12.58
CA ALA A 101 -0.58 5.72 11.92
C ALA A 101 -0.01 6.17 10.57
N LEU A 102 -0.75 6.97 9.79
CA LEU A 102 -0.28 7.59 8.56
C LEU A 102 0.92 8.50 8.83
N GLN A 103 0.82 9.40 9.82
CA GLN A 103 1.93 10.27 10.24
C GLN A 103 3.13 9.46 10.73
N GLY A 104 2.92 8.46 11.59
CA GLY A 104 3.98 7.58 12.07
C GLY A 104 4.65 6.77 10.95
N GLY A 105 3.93 6.51 9.87
CA GLY A 105 4.49 5.96 8.63
C GLY A 105 5.41 6.96 7.94
N ALA A 106 4.95 8.18 7.68
CA ALA A 106 5.73 9.25 7.08
C ALA A 106 6.98 9.59 7.91
N ASP A 107 6.87 9.56 9.24
CA ASP A 107 7.96 9.86 10.17
C ASP A 107 9.16 8.91 10.04
N LEU A 108 8.98 7.74 9.45
CA LEU A 108 10.11 6.86 9.13
C LEU A 108 11.13 7.55 8.22
N PHE A 109 10.69 8.48 7.36
CA PHE A 109 11.58 9.29 6.55
C PHE A 109 12.54 10.12 7.41
N VAL A 110 12.00 10.99 8.24
CA VAL A 110 12.81 11.89 9.07
C VAL A 110 13.61 11.16 10.16
N GLN A 111 13.19 9.96 10.54
CA GLN A 111 13.89 9.12 11.52
C GLN A 111 15.07 8.36 10.92
N TRP A 112 14.97 7.88 9.68
CA TRP A 112 15.92 6.93 9.12
C TRP A 112 16.77 7.47 7.98
N MET A 113 16.27 8.44 7.20
CA MET A 113 17.08 9.04 6.13
C MET A 113 18.37 9.68 6.65
N PRO A 114 18.40 10.40 7.79
CA PRO A 114 19.65 10.94 8.35
C PRO A 114 20.65 9.86 8.77
N LYS A 115 20.19 8.62 9.04
CA LYS A 115 21.10 7.51 9.36
C LYS A 115 21.82 6.96 8.15
N LEU A 116 21.25 7.14 6.96
CA LEU A 116 21.79 6.72 5.69
C LEU A 116 22.52 7.84 4.94
N PHE A 117 22.07 9.08 5.14
CA PHE A 117 22.57 10.31 4.53
C PHE A 117 22.91 11.33 5.64
N PRO A 118 24.15 11.31 6.16
CA PRO A 118 24.54 12.16 7.31
C PRO A 118 24.44 13.68 7.06
N GLU A 119 24.36 14.10 5.80
CA GLU A 119 24.11 15.49 5.41
C GLU A 119 22.70 15.97 5.70
N LEU A 120 21.77 15.07 6.01
CA LEU A 120 20.41 15.40 6.43
C LEU A 120 20.40 15.63 7.95
N ASP A 121 20.01 16.82 8.36
CA ASP A 121 19.78 17.17 9.77
C ASP A 121 18.41 17.86 9.91
N PHE A 122 17.52 17.21 10.63
CA PHE A 122 16.17 17.71 10.88
C PHE A 122 16.04 18.16 12.35
N GLY A 123 16.40 19.44 12.61
CA GLY A 123 16.20 20.03 13.91
C GLY A 123 14.71 20.16 14.30
N PRO A 124 14.41 20.56 15.56
CA PRO A 124 13.03 20.61 16.07
C PRO A 124 12.05 21.40 15.19
N ALA A 125 12.46 22.58 14.68
CA ALA A 125 11.62 23.39 13.79
C ALA A 125 11.33 22.70 12.44
N ALA A 126 12.27 21.94 11.88
CA ALA A 126 12.05 21.18 10.68
C ALA A 126 11.07 20.02 10.89
N LEU A 127 11.13 19.36 12.06
CA LEU A 127 10.20 18.30 12.43
C LEU A 127 8.78 18.83 12.71
N GLU A 128 8.65 19.97 13.35
CA GLU A 128 7.36 20.65 13.52
C GLU A 128 6.73 20.99 12.17
N ALA A 129 7.49 21.64 11.28
CA ALA A 129 7.05 21.96 9.92
C ALA A 129 6.72 20.70 9.09
N TRP A 130 7.40 19.56 9.32
CA TRP A 130 7.08 18.27 8.72
C TRP A 130 5.69 17.79 9.12
N HIS A 131 5.39 17.81 10.41
CA HIS A 131 4.07 17.40 10.92
C HIS A 131 2.96 18.33 10.42
N GLU A 132 3.20 19.66 10.43
CA GLU A 132 2.25 20.63 9.89
C GLU A 132 1.98 20.40 8.40
N ALA A 133 3.01 20.12 7.61
CA ALA A 133 2.87 19.91 6.17
C ALA A 133 2.06 18.64 5.85
N TRP A 134 2.23 17.55 6.59
CA TRP A 134 1.50 16.31 6.37
C TRP A 134 0.11 16.24 7.03
N ALA A 135 -0.19 17.12 7.99
CA ALA A 135 -1.45 17.09 8.74
C ALA A 135 -2.72 17.10 7.85
N PRO A 136 -2.81 17.90 6.76
CA PRO A 136 -3.98 17.85 5.87
C PRO A 136 -4.12 16.51 5.15
N VAL A 137 -3.00 15.89 4.75
CA VAL A 137 -2.98 14.62 4.02
C VAL A 137 -3.40 13.46 4.94
N THR A 138 -2.84 13.42 6.14
CA THR A 138 -3.15 12.37 7.13
C THR A 138 -4.61 12.47 7.59
N ALA A 139 -5.12 13.69 7.82
CA ALA A 139 -6.52 13.92 8.17
C ALA A 139 -7.47 13.50 7.05
N MET A 140 -7.15 13.82 5.78
CA MET A 140 -7.94 13.38 4.62
C MET A 140 -7.92 11.85 4.50
N GLY A 141 -6.77 11.23 4.68
CA GLY A 141 -6.63 9.77 4.62
C GLY A 141 -7.49 9.05 5.65
N GLU A 142 -7.56 9.56 6.89
CA GLU A 142 -8.41 9.03 7.94
C GLU A 142 -9.90 9.28 7.68
N GLN A 143 -10.27 10.52 7.35
CA GLN A 143 -11.67 10.91 7.11
C GLN A 143 -12.33 10.13 5.98
N LYS A 144 -11.54 9.71 4.99
CA LYS A 144 -12.00 8.92 3.85
C LYS A 144 -11.63 7.44 3.93
N ALA A 145 -11.28 6.93 5.12
CA ALA A 145 -10.99 5.52 5.36
C ALA A 145 -12.30 4.74 5.52
N TRP A 146 -12.85 4.21 4.42
CA TRP A 146 -14.12 3.51 4.42
C TRP A 146 -14.12 2.17 3.68
N VAL A 147 -12.98 1.77 3.09
CA VAL A 147 -12.83 0.46 2.44
C VAL A 147 -11.80 -0.39 3.18
N MET A 148 -11.91 -1.71 3.03
CA MET A 148 -10.80 -2.58 3.38
C MET A 148 -9.70 -2.39 2.35
N ALA A 149 -8.50 -2.04 2.80
CA ALA A 149 -7.28 -2.08 2.01
C ALA A 149 -6.46 -3.31 2.40
N HIS A 150 -5.91 -3.97 1.40
CA HIS A 150 -4.95 -5.06 1.55
C HIS A 150 -3.66 -4.58 2.22
N ARG A 151 -3.30 -3.30 1.98
CA ARG A 151 -2.15 -2.57 2.51
C ARG A 151 -0.82 -2.83 1.82
N ASP A 152 -0.55 -4.07 1.42
CA ASP A 152 0.65 -4.45 0.66
C ASP A 152 0.27 -5.03 -0.71
N TYR A 153 -0.60 -4.30 -1.46
CA TYR A 153 -1.16 -4.71 -2.74
C TYR A 153 -0.22 -4.38 -3.89
N HIS A 154 0.70 -5.29 -4.20
CA HIS A 154 1.69 -5.13 -5.27
C HIS A 154 1.97 -6.47 -5.98
N ALA A 155 2.63 -6.42 -7.12
CA ALA A 155 2.82 -7.57 -8.01
C ALA A 155 3.52 -8.79 -7.38
N GLU A 156 4.24 -8.64 -6.26
CA GLU A 156 4.84 -9.75 -5.53
C GLU A 156 3.87 -10.43 -4.54
N ASN A 157 2.68 -9.83 -4.30
CA ASN A 157 1.64 -10.38 -3.43
C ASN A 157 0.36 -10.75 -4.19
N LEU A 158 0.42 -10.75 -5.52
CA LEU A 158 -0.66 -11.15 -6.41
C LEU A 158 -0.25 -12.36 -7.23
N ILE A 159 -1.11 -13.38 -7.28
CA ILE A 159 -0.89 -14.62 -8.06
C ILE A 159 -1.83 -14.61 -9.26
N TRP A 160 -1.31 -14.90 -10.44
CA TRP A 160 -2.10 -15.02 -11.65
C TRP A 160 -2.76 -16.40 -11.71
N LEU A 161 -4.08 -16.43 -11.79
CA LEU A 161 -4.90 -17.64 -11.83
C LEU A 161 -5.66 -17.68 -13.17
N PRO A 162 -5.03 -18.07 -14.28
CA PRO A 162 -5.59 -17.97 -15.63
C PRO A 162 -6.88 -18.77 -15.83
N ASP A 163 -7.06 -19.86 -15.11
CA ASP A 163 -8.22 -20.73 -15.19
C ASP A 163 -9.48 -20.17 -14.50
N ARG A 164 -9.31 -19.12 -13.70
CA ARG A 164 -10.44 -18.40 -13.07
C ARG A 164 -10.94 -17.30 -14.00
N THR A 165 -12.05 -16.66 -13.65
CA THR A 165 -12.69 -15.62 -14.52
C THR A 165 -12.71 -14.25 -13.86
N HIS A 166 -12.61 -13.19 -14.67
CA HIS A 166 -12.69 -11.79 -14.25
C HIS A 166 -11.72 -11.46 -13.09
N HIS A 167 -12.17 -10.71 -12.08
CA HIS A 167 -11.42 -10.35 -10.88
C HIS A 167 -10.92 -11.56 -10.06
N ARG A 168 -11.53 -12.74 -10.23
CA ARG A 168 -11.08 -13.97 -9.57
C ARG A 168 -9.77 -14.54 -10.12
N ARG A 169 -9.28 -14.02 -11.27
CA ARG A 169 -7.95 -14.34 -11.79
C ARG A 169 -6.82 -13.82 -10.92
N VAL A 170 -7.13 -12.98 -9.94
CA VAL A 170 -6.15 -12.39 -9.03
C VAL A 170 -6.21 -13.12 -7.70
N GLY A 171 -5.25 -13.98 -7.44
CA GLY A 171 -5.04 -14.62 -6.15
C GLY A 171 -4.36 -13.64 -5.19
N LEU A 172 -4.95 -13.42 -4.03
CA LEU A 172 -4.46 -12.50 -3.02
C LEU A 172 -3.70 -13.28 -1.93
N ILE A 173 -2.50 -12.83 -1.59
CA ILE A 173 -1.70 -13.36 -0.49
C ILE A 173 -1.13 -12.20 0.33
N ASP A 174 -0.64 -12.48 1.54
CA ASP A 174 -0.02 -11.49 2.45
C ASP A 174 -0.98 -10.34 2.89
N PHE A 175 -2.26 -10.65 3.05
CA PHE A 175 -3.36 -9.72 3.35
C PHE A 175 -3.71 -9.61 4.86
N GLN A 176 -3.03 -10.34 5.74
CA GLN A 176 -3.37 -10.37 7.18
C GLN A 176 -3.24 -9.02 7.88
N ASP A 177 -2.48 -8.09 7.31
CA ASP A 177 -2.32 -6.73 7.80
C ASP A 177 -3.36 -5.74 7.23
N ALA A 178 -4.46 -6.25 6.65
CA ALA A 178 -5.54 -5.43 6.10
C ALA A 178 -6.12 -4.45 7.14
N VAL A 179 -6.51 -3.28 6.66
CA VAL A 179 -7.02 -2.17 7.48
C VAL A 179 -8.18 -1.46 6.78
N LEU A 180 -8.97 -0.68 7.50
CA LEU A 180 -9.78 0.36 6.90
C LEU A 180 -8.87 1.49 6.44
N ALA A 181 -8.93 1.85 5.15
CA ALA A 181 -8.13 2.92 4.57
C ALA A 181 -8.90 3.68 3.49
N HIS A 182 -8.28 4.74 2.97
CA HIS A 182 -8.76 5.44 1.79
C HIS A 182 -8.72 4.51 0.56
N PRO A 183 -9.74 4.53 -0.32
CA PRO A 183 -9.80 3.64 -1.48
C PRO A 183 -8.59 3.67 -2.42
N VAL A 184 -7.87 4.77 -2.49
CA VAL A 184 -6.68 4.89 -3.36
C VAL A 184 -5.44 4.22 -2.77
N TRP A 185 -5.48 3.73 -1.51
CA TRP A 185 -4.28 3.19 -0.85
C TRP A 185 -3.68 2.01 -1.60
N ASP A 186 -4.46 1.01 -1.94
CA ASP A 186 -3.98 -0.17 -2.68
C ASP A 186 -3.67 0.15 -4.14
N LEU A 187 -4.39 1.12 -4.74
CA LEU A 187 -4.12 1.54 -6.11
C LEU A 187 -2.70 2.09 -6.27
N HIS A 188 -2.27 2.98 -5.37
CA HIS A 188 -0.92 3.52 -5.51
C HIS A 188 0.15 2.46 -5.19
N SER A 189 -0.11 1.54 -4.25
CA SER A 189 0.81 0.44 -3.94
C SER A 189 1.03 -0.48 -5.15
N LEU A 190 -0.01 -0.67 -5.97
CA LEU A 190 0.03 -1.43 -7.21
C LEU A 190 0.73 -0.66 -8.34
N LEU A 191 0.37 0.62 -8.52
CA LEU A 191 0.71 1.40 -9.71
C LEU A 191 2.02 2.16 -9.59
N GLN A 192 2.49 2.44 -8.36
CA GLN A 192 3.78 3.06 -8.07
C GLN A 192 4.67 2.12 -7.23
N ASP A 193 4.76 0.85 -7.67
CA ASP A 193 5.51 -0.20 -7.00
C ASP A 193 7.01 0.15 -6.91
N ALA A 194 7.57 0.02 -5.72
CA ALA A 194 8.98 0.28 -5.45
C ALA A 194 9.95 -0.64 -6.23
N ARG A 195 9.48 -1.85 -6.60
CA ARG A 195 10.33 -2.93 -7.11
C ARG A 195 10.34 -3.03 -8.63
N ARG A 196 9.33 -2.43 -9.30
CA ARG A 196 9.17 -2.53 -10.76
C ARG A 196 8.68 -1.24 -11.39
N ASP A 197 8.94 -1.09 -12.67
CA ASP A 197 8.46 0.05 -13.43
C ASP A 197 7.04 -0.26 -13.95
N VAL A 198 6.11 0.62 -13.61
CA VAL A 198 4.78 0.67 -14.20
C VAL A 198 4.76 1.87 -15.16
N PRO A 199 4.53 1.66 -16.47
CA PRO A 199 4.48 2.77 -17.41
C PRO A 199 3.41 3.80 -17.02
N PRO A 200 3.69 5.12 -17.13
CA PRO A 200 2.72 6.17 -16.79
C PRO A 200 1.39 6.05 -17.54
N GLU A 201 1.42 5.53 -18.77
CA GLU A 201 0.23 5.28 -19.59
C GLU A 201 -0.62 4.15 -18.98
N LEU A 202 0.02 3.11 -18.44
CA LEU A 202 -0.68 2.02 -17.74
C LEU A 202 -1.26 2.51 -16.43
N GLU A 203 -0.52 3.30 -15.66
CA GLU A 203 -1.02 3.94 -14.43
C GLU A 203 -2.28 4.77 -14.73
N ALA A 204 -2.24 5.62 -15.78
CA ALA A 204 -3.37 6.45 -16.16
C ALA A 204 -4.59 5.62 -16.56
N VAL A 205 -4.41 4.59 -17.40
CA VAL A 205 -5.49 3.69 -17.84
C VAL A 205 -6.08 2.93 -16.66
N ALA A 206 -5.27 2.44 -15.75
CA ALA A 206 -5.70 1.69 -14.59
C ALA A 206 -6.49 2.55 -13.58
N LEU A 207 -6.04 3.80 -13.36
CA LEU A 207 -6.77 4.76 -12.53
C LEU A 207 -8.12 5.14 -13.17
N ASP A 208 -8.14 5.44 -14.47
CA ASP A 208 -9.38 5.77 -15.17
C ASP A 208 -10.37 4.60 -15.14
N HIS A 209 -9.90 3.38 -15.32
CA HIS A 209 -10.72 2.18 -15.22
C HIS A 209 -11.33 2.04 -13.81
N TYR A 210 -10.54 2.23 -12.76
CA TYR A 210 -11.06 2.21 -11.38
C TYR A 210 -12.12 3.29 -11.15
N PHE A 211 -11.88 4.52 -11.61
CA PHE A 211 -12.81 5.63 -11.44
C PHE A 211 -14.13 5.41 -12.17
N ASP A 212 -14.08 4.78 -13.35
CA ASP A 212 -15.27 4.40 -14.11
C ASP A 212 -16.10 3.32 -13.39
N VAL A 213 -15.43 2.26 -12.93
CA VAL A 213 -16.08 1.16 -12.22
C VAL A 213 -16.71 1.62 -10.91
N MET A 214 -16.00 2.48 -10.16
CA MET A 214 -16.46 2.99 -8.87
C MET A 214 -17.37 4.20 -8.97
N MET A 215 -17.53 4.80 -10.17
CA MET A 215 -18.32 6.01 -10.43
C MET A 215 -17.98 7.18 -9.50
N VAL A 216 -16.70 7.40 -9.25
CA VAL A 216 -16.19 8.43 -8.34
C VAL A 216 -15.79 9.71 -9.07
N ASP A 217 -15.70 10.82 -8.33
CA ASP A 217 -15.17 12.07 -8.85
C ASP A 217 -13.66 11.93 -9.18
N ARG A 218 -13.33 11.94 -10.47
CA ARG A 218 -11.98 11.70 -10.98
C ARG A 218 -10.98 12.75 -10.48
N GLU A 219 -11.38 14.02 -10.38
CA GLU A 219 -10.49 15.10 -9.95
C GLU A 219 -10.15 14.95 -8.48
N VAL A 220 -11.15 14.71 -7.64
CA VAL A 220 -10.97 14.48 -6.20
C VAL A 220 -10.08 13.26 -5.97
N TYR A 221 -10.39 12.13 -6.63
CA TYR A 221 -9.62 10.89 -6.41
C TYR A 221 -8.18 10.96 -6.94
N ARG A 222 -7.93 11.67 -8.05
CA ARG A 222 -6.56 11.89 -8.53
C ARG A 222 -5.73 12.72 -7.57
N ARG A 223 -6.34 13.75 -6.96
CA ARG A 223 -5.67 14.56 -5.94
C ARG A 223 -5.38 13.74 -4.69
N ASP A 224 -6.37 12.99 -4.19
CA ASP A 224 -6.21 12.15 -3.01
C ASP A 224 -5.18 11.03 -3.27
N TYR A 225 -5.18 10.45 -4.47
CA TYR A 225 -4.17 9.47 -4.91
C TYR A 225 -2.76 10.05 -4.84
N ALA A 226 -2.52 11.21 -5.43
CA ALA A 226 -1.20 11.83 -5.41
C ALA A 226 -0.73 12.17 -3.98
N ALA A 227 -1.66 12.62 -3.14
CA ALA A 227 -1.35 12.99 -1.75
C ALA A 227 -0.95 11.77 -0.90
N LEU A 228 -1.73 10.69 -0.97
CA LEU A 228 -1.44 9.47 -0.21
C LEU A 228 -0.27 8.67 -0.80
N ALA A 229 -0.09 8.72 -2.12
CA ALA A 229 1.10 8.17 -2.77
C ALA A 229 2.37 8.86 -2.27
N ALA A 230 2.41 10.22 -2.29
CA ALA A 230 3.56 10.97 -1.79
C ALA A 230 3.87 10.64 -0.31
N LEU A 231 2.84 10.50 0.53
CA LEU A 231 3.02 10.11 1.93
C LEU A 231 3.62 8.69 2.06
N ASN A 232 3.11 7.73 1.28
CA ASN A 232 3.62 6.37 1.32
C ASN A 232 5.02 6.24 0.72
N GLU A 233 5.36 7.00 -0.29
CA GLU A 233 6.71 7.05 -0.87
C GLU A 233 7.74 7.59 0.13
N ALA A 234 7.38 8.64 0.87
CA ALA A 234 8.20 9.11 1.98
C ALA A 234 8.38 8.00 3.04
N ARG A 235 7.29 7.29 3.40
CA ARG A 235 7.33 6.13 4.29
C ARG A 235 8.27 5.05 3.76
N ILE A 236 8.15 4.66 2.48
CA ILE A 236 8.96 3.59 1.85
C ILE A 236 10.44 3.98 1.81
N LEU A 237 10.78 5.23 1.48
CA LEU A 237 12.15 5.74 1.56
C LEU A 237 12.72 5.59 2.97
N GLY A 238 11.95 5.93 4.01
CA GLY A 238 12.32 5.73 5.40
C GLY A 238 12.49 4.24 5.77
N VAL A 239 11.60 3.38 5.28
CA VAL A 239 11.71 1.91 5.45
C VAL A 239 12.98 1.39 4.78
N PHE A 240 13.29 1.80 3.56
CA PHE A 240 14.51 1.37 2.86
C PHE A 240 15.76 1.87 3.56
N ALA A 241 15.76 3.13 4.01
CA ALA A 241 16.87 3.66 4.82
C ALA A 241 17.09 2.83 6.10
N ARG A 242 16.01 2.44 6.79
CA ARG A 242 16.07 1.57 7.96
C ARG A 242 16.64 0.19 7.61
N LEU A 243 16.15 -0.44 6.55
CA LEU A 243 16.61 -1.77 6.11
C LEU A 243 18.10 -1.76 5.73
N VAL A 244 18.58 -0.67 5.14
CA VAL A 244 20.00 -0.51 4.81
C VAL A 244 20.83 -0.22 6.06
N ALA A 245 20.46 0.80 6.84
CA ALA A 245 21.29 1.32 7.93
C ALA A 245 21.26 0.43 9.19
N ARG A 246 20.08 -0.15 9.52
CA ARG A 246 19.91 -0.97 10.72
C ARG A 246 20.05 -2.48 10.45
N ASP A 247 19.41 -2.95 9.36
CA ASP A 247 19.25 -4.38 9.13
C ASP A 247 20.30 -4.95 8.16
N GLY A 248 21.25 -4.12 7.69
CA GLY A 248 22.37 -4.54 6.84
C GLY A 248 21.94 -5.10 5.48
N LYS A 249 20.83 -4.59 4.89
CA LYS A 249 20.28 -5.07 3.62
C LYS A 249 20.53 -4.05 2.49
N PRO A 250 21.74 -3.93 1.94
CA PRO A 250 22.12 -2.86 0.99
C PRO A 250 21.35 -2.89 -0.31
N ARG A 251 20.74 -4.03 -0.71
CA ARG A 251 19.95 -4.17 -1.93
C ARG A 251 18.79 -3.16 -2.02
N TYR A 252 18.23 -2.73 -0.88
CA TYR A 252 17.11 -1.78 -0.87
C TYR A 252 17.52 -0.37 -1.32
N ARG A 253 18.81 -0.04 -1.31
CA ARG A 253 19.29 1.24 -1.86
C ARG A 253 19.01 1.37 -3.35
N ALA A 254 19.01 0.27 -4.10
CA ALA A 254 18.73 0.25 -5.53
C ALA A 254 17.29 0.67 -5.90
N PHE A 255 16.35 0.55 -4.98
CA PHE A 255 14.96 0.96 -5.20
C PHE A 255 14.67 2.44 -4.87
N MET A 256 15.58 3.10 -4.14
CA MET A 256 15.36 4.48 -3.70
C MET A 256 15.20 5.49 -4.85
N PRO A 257 15.98 5.43 -5.95
CA PRO A 257 15.82 6.37 -7.06
C PRO A 257 14.40 6.36 -7.65
N ARG A 258 13.79 5.17 -7.80
CA ARG A 258 12.40 5.04 -8.28
C ARG A 258 11.42 5.71 -7.32
N MET A 259 11.55 5.47 -6.02
CA MET A 259 10.70 6.10 -5.02
C MET A 259 10.85 7.61 -5.00
N TRP A 260 12.07 8.13 -5.18
CA TRP A 260 12.30 9.56 -5.34
C TRP A 260 11.64 10.12 -6.60
N ALA A 261 11.68 9.39 -7.71
CA ALA A 261 11.02 9.81 -8.96
C ALA A 261 9.50 9.92 -8.76
N HIS A 262 8.87 8.93 -8.14
CA HIS A 262 7.43 8.96 -7.83
C HIS A 262 7.10 10.09 -6.86
N LEU A 263 7.80 10.21 -5.74
CA LEU A 263 7.60 11.28 -4.76
C LEU A 263 7.70 12.67 -5.42
N ASN A 264 8.77 12.90 -6.17
CA ASN A 264 8.96 14.17 -6.87
C ASN A 264 7.85 14.47 -7.91
N ALA A 265 7.31 13.44 -8.57
CA ALA A 265 6.20 13.58 -9.51
C ALA A 265 4.90 13.94 -8.78
N ASN A 266 4.62 13.26 -7.65
CA ASN A 266 3.43 13.52 -6.84
C ASN A 266 3.48 14.88 -6.15
N LEU A 267 4.63 15.30 -5.61
CA LEU A 267 4.81 16.62 -4.98
C LEU A 267 4.54 17.82 -5.92
N ARG A 268 4.52 17.61 -7.24
CA ARG A 268 4.13 18.65 -8.22
C ARG A 268 2.61 18.77 -8.41
N LYS A 269 1.83 17.89 -7.77
CA LYS A 269 0.37 17.91 -7.91
C LYS A 269 -0.25 18.91 -6.96
N PRO A 270 -1.43 19.49 -7.32
CA PRO A 270 -2.12 20.46 -6.46
C PRO A 270 -2.43 19.92 -5.06
N GLY A 271 -2.27 20.75 -4.05
CA GLY A 271 -2.55 20.43 -2.64
C GLY A 271 -1.36 19.87 -1.87
N LEU A 272 -0.19 19.75 -2.51
CA LEU A 272 1.06 19.28 -1.87
C LEU A 272 2.15 20.37 -1.78
N GLU A 273 1.80 21.62 -2.02
CA GLU A 273 2.76 22.75 -2.11
C GLU A 273 3.57 22.89 -0.81
N THR A 274 2.93 22.75 0.35
CA THR A 274 3.60 22.85 1.66
C THR A 274 4.57 21.69 1.87
N VAL A 275 4.17 20.47 1.51
CA VAL A 275 5.03 19.29 1.58
C VAL A 275 6.22 19.44 0.63
N ALA A 276 5.96 19.86 -0.62
CA ALA A 276 7.01 20.11 -1.61
C ALA A 276 8.03 21.14 -1.12
N ALA A 277 7.55 22.26 -0.57
CA ALA A 277 8.40 23.32 0.00
C ALA A 277 9.26 22.81 1.16
N TRP A 278 8.71 21.90 1.99
CA TRP A 278 9.50 21.26 3.05
C TRP A 278 10.65 20.43 2.48
N PHE A 279 10.37 19.57 1.49
CA PHE A 279 11.41 18.77 0.83
C PHE A 279 12.45 19.67 0.16
N ASP A 280 12.04 20.72 -0.55
CA ASP A 280 12.96 21.64 -1.24
C ASP A 280 13.89 22.37 -0.28
N ARG A 281 13.42 22.68 0.91
CA ARG A 281 14.20 23.36 1.94
C ARG A 281 15.16 22.42 2.68
N HIS A 282 14.74 21.20 2.96
CA HIS A 282 15.43 20.34 3.93
C HIS A 282 16.13 19.13 3.32
N VAL A 283 15.86 18.80 2.06
CA VAL A 283 16.47 17.63 1.40
C VAL A 283 17.22 18.07 0.15
N PRO A 284 18.57 18.05 0.18
CA PRO A 284 19.40 18.40 -0.97
C PRO A 284 19.10 17.57 -2.21
N ALA A 285 19.23 18.15 -3.41
CA ALA A 285 18.99 17.46 -4.67
C ALA A 285 19.85 16.18 -4.82
N GLY A 286 21.08 16.18 -4.33
CA GLY A 286 21.99 15.02 -4.38
C GLY A 286 21.52 13.81 -3.56
N VAL A 287 20.56 13.98 -2.64
CA VAL A 287 19.94 12.87 -1.88
C VAL A 287 18.72 12.31 -2.60
N ARG A 288 18.11 13.11 -3.46
CA ARG A 288 16.84 12.75 -4.14
C ARG A 288 17.02 11.86 -5.38
N GLY A 289 18.22 11.51 -5.78
CA GLY A 289 18.56 10.69 -6.95
C GLY A 289 18.93 11.50 -8.18
#